data_99babd18527a93e51897410fef917bfa
#
_entry.id   99babd18527a93e51897410fef917bfa
#
_cell.length_a   1.000
_cell.length_b   1.000
_cell.length_c   1.000
_cell.angle_alpha   90.00
_cell.angle_beta   90.00
_cell.angle_gamma   90.00
#
_symmetry.space_group_name_H-M   'P 1'
#
loop_
_entity.id
_entity.type
_entity.pdbx_description
1 polymer ?
#
loop_
_entity_poly.entity_id
_entity_poly.type
_entity_poly.pdbx_seq_one_letter_code
_entity_poly.pdbx_strand_id
1 'polypeptide(L)'
;MSALQKYPRISDMVMPAARRLPAFVHAYLAAGTGQGQAMARNEAAYADIHLMPRFLRGRVTPDTHCSVFGKTYSAPFGVSPIGLQSLIWPGAEKILCRAAAEAGIPYTLSTVAGEDVETIGPISDGHGWFQLYAPNDHGVMRDLLARAKQAGFTTLVLTADVPGPSRREDMRLAGAPIGSRNPMSITPRVFWQCITHPAWSFAVLANGGKFRFKNLEPYSSESALENITDYIGSQLNGSLTWDYLDEIRK
;
A
#
# COMPACT_ATOMS: atom_id res chain seq x y z
N MET A 1 -12.24 -10.33 -25.08
CA MET A 1 -12.21 -8.86 -24.88
C MET A 1 -11.09 -8.58 -23.88
N SER A 2 -10.09 -7.78 -24.23
CA SER A 2 -9.00 -7.42 -23.32
C SER A 2 -9.54 -6.53 -22.17
N ALA A 3 -8.80 -6.45 -21.05
CA ALA A 3 -9.18 -5.57 -19.94
C ALA A 3 -9.33 -4.10 -20.39
N LEU A 4 -8.47 -3.63 -21.29
CA LEU A 4 -8.52 -2.28 -21.88
C LEU A 4 -9.76 -2.06 -22.75
N GLN A 5 -10.27 -3.09 -23.42
CA GLN A 5 -11.52 -2.98 -24.19
C GLN A 5 -12.74 -2.90 -23.27
N LYS A 6 -12.68 -3.56 -22.11
CA LYS A 6 -13.78 -3.55 -21.14
C LYS A 6 -13.78 -2.29 -20.28
N TYR A 7 -12.60 -1.78 -19.97
CA TYR A 7 -12.39 -0.61 -19.09
C TYR A 7 -11.42 0.35 -19.78
N PRO A 8 -11.89 1.22 -20.69
CA PRO A 8 -11.04 2.14 -21.44
C PRO A 8 -10.37 3.21 -20.56
N ARG A 9 -10.90 3.49 -19.38
CA ARG A 9 -10.31 4.39 -18.38
C ARG A 9 -10.17 3.68 -17.04
N ILE A 10 -9.17 4.04 -16.24
CA ILE A 10 -9.00 3.51 -14.88
C ILE A 10 -10.24 3.81 -14.01
N SER A 11 -10.84 4.99 -14.16
CA SER A 11 -12.07 5.37 -13.47
C SER A 11 -13.26 4.42 -13.73
N ASP A 12 -13.28 3.75 -14.88
CA ASP A 12 -14.34 2.78 -15.21
C ASP A 12 -14.24 1.50 -14.36
N MET A 13 -13.08 1.26 -13.71
CA MET A 13 -12.86 0.14 -12.80
C MET A 13 -13.34 0.40 -11.37
N VAL A 14 -13.57 1.66 -10.99
CA VAL A 14 -13.88 2.06 -9.60
C VAL A 14 -15.16 1.37 -9.11
N MET A 15 -16.26 1.49 -9.87
CA MET A 15 -17.54 0.88 -9.47
C MET A 15 -17.52 -0.66 -9.47
N PRO A 16 -16.94 -1.35 -10.47
CA PRO A 16 -16.73 -2.79 -10.41
C PRO A 16 -15.90 -3.25 -9.21
N ALA A 17 -14.85 -2.52 -8.85
CA ALA A 17 -14.03 -2.82 -7.67
C ALA A 17 -14.83 -2.62 -6.37
N ALA A 18 -15.52 -1.48 -6.24
CA ALA A 18 -16.37 -1.18 -5.07
C ALA A 18 -17.44 -2.26 -4.82
N ARG A 19 -18.06 -2.80 -5.87
CA ARG A 19 -19.07 -3.87 -5.76
C ARG A 19 -18.50 -5.23 -5.35
N ARG A 20 -17.19 -5.43 -5.47
CA ARG A 20 -16.50 -6.67 -5.08
C ARG A 20 -16.03 -6.66 -3.64
N LEU A 21 -15.92 -5.48 -3.05
CA LEU A 21 -15.33 -5.29 -1.72
C LEU A 21 -16.43 -5.03 -0.69
N PRO A 22 -16.34 -5.64 0.51
CA PRO A 22 -17.15 -5.20 1.64
C PRO A 22 -17.01 -3.71 1.87
N ALA A 23 -18.07 -3.04 2.33
CA ALA A 23 -18.06 -1.59 2.48
C ALA A 23 -16.94 -1.08 3.40
N PHE A 24 -16.60 -1.82 4.46
CA PHE A 24 -15.50 -1.45 5.35
C PHE A 24 -14.12 -1.54 4.68
N VAL A 25 -13.93 -2.49 3.75
CA VAL A 25 -12.70 -2.64 2.95
C VAL A 25 -12.62 -1.53 1.91
N HIS A 26 -13.72 -1.27 1.21
CA HIS A 26 -13.79 -0.17 0.24
C HIS A 26 -13.53 1.19 0.90
N ALA A 27 -14.11 1.43 2.08
CA ALA A 27 -13.88 2.66 2.83
C ALA A 27 -12.41 2.81 3.27
N TYR A 28 -11.72 1.72 3.61
CA TYR A 28 -10.28 1.76 3.88
C TYR A 28 -9.48 2.27 2.68
N LEU A 29 -9.82 1.79 1.48
CA LEU A 29 -9.13 2.17 0.25
C LEU A 29 -9.47 3.60 -0.21
N ALA A 30 -10.74 4.00 -0.11
CA ALA A 30 -11.25 5.21 -0.73
C ALA A 30 -11.37 6.42 0.22
N ALA A 31 -11.36 6.19 1.55
CA ALA A 31 -11.60 7.26 2.51
C ALA A 31 -10.34 8.07 2.83
N GLY A 32 -10.50 9.37 2.89
CA GLY A 32 -9.54 10.30 3.48
C GLY A 32 -9.83 10.58 4.96
N THR A 33 -9.41 11.74 5.43
CA THR A 33 -9.70 12.27 6.76
C THR A 33 -10.67 13.44 6.65
N GLY A 34 -11.59 13.55 7.60
CA GLY A 34 -12.63 14.58 7.61
C GLY A 34 -13.53 14.48 6.38
N GLN A 35 -13.78 15.58 5.73
CA GLN A 35 -14.64 15.65 4.53
C GLN A 35 -13.89 15.36 3.21
N GLY A 36 -12.66 14.83 3.24
CA GLY A 36 -11.89 14.51 2.03
C GLY A 36 -11.40 15.72 1.22
N GLN A 37 -11.40 16.92 1.80
CA GLN A 37 -11.02 18.14 1.07
C GLN A 37 -9.59 18.12 0.53
N ALA A 38 -8.64 17.54 1.30
CA ALA A 38 -7.26 17.41 0.86
C ALA A 38 -7.15 16.44 -0.33
N MET A 39 -7.89 15.34 -0.31
CA MET A 39 -7.98 14.40 -1.42
C MET A 39 -8.49 15.10 -2.69
N ALA A 40 -9.61 15.79 -2.59
CA ALA A 40 -10.20 16.51 -3.71
C ALA A 40 -9.25 17.57 -4.30
N ARG A 41 -8.49 18.28 -3.45
CA ARG A 41 -7.47 19.24 -3.89
C ARG A 41 -6.30 18.57 -4.60
N ASN A 42 -5.84 17.42 -4.09
CA ASN A 42 -4.76 16.66 -4.73
C ASN A 42 -5.15 16.20 -6.13
N GLU A 43 -6.38 15.72 -6.30
CA GLU A 43 -6.90 15.33 -7.62
C GLU A 43 -7.07 16.56 -8.55
N ALA A 44 -7.65 17.65 -8.04
CA ALA A 44 -7.87 18.86 -8.81
C ALA A 44 -6.56 19.52 -9.27
N ALA A 45 -5.48 19.41 -8.50
CA ALA A 45 -4.20 20.01 -8.85
C ALA A 45 -3.61 19.51 -10.18
N TYR A 46 -3.96 18.30 -10.62
CA TYR A 46 -3.55 17.81 -11.94
C TYR A 46 -4.22 18.56 -13.09
N ALA A 47 -5.39 19.16 -12.88
CA ALA A 47 -6.07 19.95 -13.90
C ALA A 47 -5.35 21.26 -14.23
N ASP A 48 -4.49 21.75 -13.34
CA ASP A 48 -3.70 22.96 -13.53
C ASP A 48 -2.41 22.70 -14.33
N ILE A 49 -2.10 21.43 -14.62
CA ILE A 49 -0.92 21.05 -15.40
C ILE A 49 -1.30 20.88 -16.87
N HIS A 50 -0.82 21.79 -17.70
CA HIS A 50 -1.11 21.79 -19.13
C HIS A 50 0.09 21.29 -19.95
N LEU A 51 -0.18 20.42 -20.93
CA LEU A 51 0.81 19.96 -21.88
C LEU A 51 0.80 20.89 -23.10
N MET A 52 1.97 21.48 -23.44
CA MET A 52 2.11 22.31 -24.64
C MET A 52 2.39 21.41 -25.85
N PRO A 53 1.41 21.23 -26.77
CA PRO A 53 1.62 20.41 -27.96
C PRO A 53 2.61 21.10 -28.92
N ARG A 54 3.46 20.32 -29.56
CA ARG A 54 4.38 20.80 -30.59
C ARG A 54 4.05 20.12 -31.92
N PHE A 55 3.49 20.89 -32.83
CA PHE A 55 3.10 20.43 -34.15
C PHE A 55 4.25 20.49 -35.17
N LEU A 56 4.07 19.90 -36.34
CA LEU A 56 4.99 19.95 -37.50
C LEU A 56 6.37 19.34 -37.21
N ARG A 57 6.44 18.37 -36.30
CA ARG A 57 7.68 17.67 -35.91
C ARG A 57 7.87 16.33 -36.63
N GLY A 58 7.02 16.00 -37.59
CA GLY A 58 7.02 14.69 -38.22
C GLY A 58 6.56 13.57 -37.29
N ARG A 59 6.91 12.34 -37.59
CA ARG A 59 6.61 11.17 -36.75
C ARG A 59 7.58 11.12 -35.57
N VAL A 60 7.06 11.18 -34.35
CA VAL A 60 7.83 11.04 -33.12
C VAL A 60 7.56 9.67 -32.52
N THR A 61 8.62 8.95 -32.18
CA THR A 61 8.53 7.76 -31.33
C THR A 61 8.72 8.22 -29.89
N PRO A 62 7.68 8.14 -29.04
CA PRO A 62 7.81 8.60 -27.67
C PRO A 62 8.72 7.65 -26.87
N ASP A 63 9.60 8.22 -26.08
CA ASP A 63 10.39 7.52 -25.07
C ASP A 63 9.85 7.90 -23.68
N THR A 64 9.36 6.90 -22.93
CA THR A 64 8.81 7.08 -21.58
C THR A 64 9.77 6.67 -20.49
N HIS A 65 10.97 6.19 -20.85
CA HIS A 65 11.95 5.77 -19.85
C HIS A 65 12.40 6.94 -18.99
N CYS A 66 12.61 6.64 -17.70
CA CYS A 66 13.19 7.60 -16.76
C CYS A 66 14.21 6.93 -15.86
N SER A 67 15.24 7.65 -15.48
CA SER A 67 16.23 7.19 -14.52
C SER A 67 15.98 7.80 -13.15
N VAL A 68 15.76 6.95 -12.14
CA VAL A 68 15.52 7.36 -10.75
C VAL A 68 16.45 6.54 -9.85
N PHE A 69 17.23 7.23 -9.02
CA PHE A 69 18.19 6.61 -8.08
C PHE A 69 19.16 5.62 -8.75
N GLY A 70 19.65 5.96 -9.94
CA GLY A 70 20.62 5.15 -10.69
C GLY A 70 20.04 3.95 -11.44
N LYS A 71 18.72 3.76 -11.42
CA LYS A 71 18.04 2.70 -12.17
C LYS A 71 17.09 3.30 -13.22
N THR A 72 17.04 2.69 -14.40
CA THR A 72 16.14 3.09 -15.47
C THR A 72 14.86 2.27 -15.41
N TYR A 73 13.72 2.95 -15.48
CA TYR A 73 12.37 2.40 -15.49
C TYR A 73 11.68 2.74 -16.81
N SER A 74 10.72 1.92 -17.22
CA SER A 74 9.98 2.08 -18.47
C SER A 74 9.05 3.30 -18.48
N ALA A 75 8.69 3.82 -17.30
CA ALA A 75 7.80 4.98 -17.16
C ALA A 75 8.09 5.74 -15.85
N PRO A 76 7.80 7.06 -15.79
CA PRO A 76 8.07 7.92 -14.63
C PRO A 76 7.01 7.79 -13.52
N PHE A 77 6.50 6.60 -13.27
CA PHE A 77 5.56 6.31 -12.18
C PHE A 77 5.77 4.88 -11.68
N GLY A 78 5.22 4.58 -10.51
CA GLY A 78 5.27 3.26 -9.91
C GLY A 78 4.05 2.97 -9.05
N VAL A 79 4.01 1.79 -8.46
CA VAL A 79 2.97 1.39 -7.50
C VAL A 79 3.38 1.89 -6.12
N SER A 80 2.55 2.79 -5.56
CA SER A 80 2.78 3.35 -4.22
C SER A 80 2.57 2.31 -3.11
N PRO A 81 3.21 2.53 -1.94
CA PRO A 81 3.02 1.65 -0.79
C PRO A 81 1.60 1.79 -0.25
N ILE A 82 0.93 0.66 -0.08
CA ILE A 82 -0.38 0.57 0.54
C ILE A 82 -0.30 -0.44 1.67
N GLY A 83 -0.57 0.00 2.89
CA GLY A 83 -0.73 -0.89 4.02
C GLY A 83 -1.95 -1.79 3.84
N LEU A 84 -1.93 -2.99 4.40
CA LEU A 84 -3.06 -3.92 4.36
C LEU A 84 -3.58 -4.23 2.94
N GLN A 85 -2.73 -4.29 1.93
CA GLN A 85 -3.17 -4.63 0.57
C GLN A 85 -3.89 -5.98 0.53
N SER A 86 -3.43 -6.97 1.29
CA SER A 86 -4.10 -8.27 1.42
C SER A 86 -5.49 -8.20 2.07
N LEU A 87 -5.80 -7.14 2.84
CA LEU A 87 -7.17 -6.87 3.31
C LEU A 87 -8.06 -6.43 2.15
N ILE A 88 -7.52 -5.61 1.24
CA ILE A 88 -8.28 -5.14 0.07
C ILE A 88 -8.57 -6.33 -0.83
N TRP A 89 -7.54 -7.07 -1.20
CA TRP A 89 -7.69 -8.33 -1.93
C TRP A 89 -6.54 -9.29 -1.56
N PRO A 90 -6.83 -10.51 -1.09
CA PRO A 90 -5.80 -11.46 -0.72
C PRO A 90 -4.81 -11.72 -1.84
N GLY A 91 -3.52 -11.61 -1.55
CA GLY A 91 -2.43 -11.74 -2.52
C GLY A 91 -2.23 -10.54 -3.45
N ALA A 92 -2.86 -9.40 -3.16
CA ALA A 92 -2.73 -8.18 -3.98
C ALA A 92 -1.28 -7.72 -4.11
N GLU A 93 -0.47 -7.86 -3.07
CA GLU A 93 0.97 -7.53 -3.11
C GLU A 93 1.69 -8.30 -4.21
N LYS A 94 1.48 -9.62 -4.29
CA LYS A 94 2.11 -10.48 -5.31
C LYS A 94 1.63 -10.14 -6.72
N ILE A 95 0.32 -9.87 -6.86
CA ILE A 95 -0.30 -9.53 -8.15
C ILE A 95 0.26 -8.21 -8.67
N LEU A 96 0.25 -7.17 -7.83
CA LEU A 96 0.70 -5.83 -8.21
C LEU A 96 2.22 -5.79 -8.41
N CYS A 97 3.00 -6.47 -7.57
CA CYS A 97 4.45 -6.55 -7.71
C CYS A 97 4.84 -7.21 -9.04
N ARG A 98 4.22 -8.35 -9.40
CA ARG A 98 4.46 -9.02 -10.67
C ARG A 98 4.10 -8.13 -11.86
N ALA A 99 2.93 -7.51 -11.83
CA ALA A 99 2.49 -6.60 -12.89
C ALA A 99 3.42 -5.39 -13.04
N ALA A 100 3.93 -4.85 -11.95
CA ALA A 100 4.90 -3.75 -11.96
C ALA A 100 6.25 -4.19 -12.55
N ALA A 101 6.76 -5.35 -12.15
CA ALA A 101 7.99 -5.92 -12.70
C ALA A 101 7.87 -6.18 -14.20
N GLU A 102 6.77 -6.80 -14.66
CA GLU A 102 6.49 -7.03 -16.08
C GLU A 102 6.38 -5.72 -16.88
N ALA A 103 5.88 -4.66 -16.26
CA ALA A 103 5.79 -3.32 -16.86
C ALA A 103 7.11 -2.53 -16.76
N GLY A 104 8.13 -3.01 -16.06
CA GLY A 104 9.40 -2.31 -15.85
C GLY A 104 9.28 -1.05 -15.00
N ILE A 105 8.33 -1.01 -14.07
CA ILE A 105 8.09 0.12 -13.16
C ILE A 105 8.31 -0.30 -11.70
N PRO A 106 8.61 0.63 -10.77
CA PRO A 106 8.81 0.27 -9.38
C PRO A 106 7.51 -0.17 -8.68
N TYR A 107 7.65 -1.17 -7.81
CA TYR A 107 6.64 -1.56 -6.84
C TYR A 107 7.14 -1.27 -5.44
N THR A 108 6.37 -0.53 -4.63
CA THR A 108 6.76 -0.22 -3.26
C THR A 108 5.98 -1.09 -2.28
N LEU A 109 6.70 -1.94 -1.54
CA LEU A 109 6.13 -2.75 -0.46
C LEU A 109 6.05 -1.94 0.83
N SER A 110 4.89 -1.94 1.49
CA SER A 110 4.71 -1.27 2.79
C SER A 110 5.28 -2.09 3.95
N THR A 111 5.81 -1.44 4.99
CA THR A 111 6.13 -2.08 6.28
C THR A 111 4.95 -2.87 6.84
N VAL A 112 3.73 -2.32 6.69
CA VAL A 112 2.47 -2.92 7.17
C VAL A 112 1.71 -3.65 6.05
N ALA A 113 2.44 -4.31 5.16
CA ALA A 113 1.88 -5.18 4.14
C ALA A 113 1.48 -6.55 4.72
N GLY A 114 0.61 -7.25 4.02
CA GLY A 114 0.22 -8.63 4.33
C GLY A 114 1.23 -9.68 3.89
N GLU A 115 2.20 -9.31 3.05
CA GLU A 115 3.33 -10.15 2.64
C GLU A 115 4.65 -9.56 3.14
N ASP A 116 5.66 -10.42 3.32
CA ASP A 116 6.99 -10.04 3.77
C ASP A 116 7.94 -9.68 2.63
N VAL A 117 9.06 -9.05 2.98
CA VAL A 117 10.10 -8.67 2.02
C VAL A 117 10.70 -9.89 1.33
N GLU A 118 10.84 -11.01 2.03
CA GLU A 118 11.40 -12.25 1.50
C GLU A 118 10.53 -12.87 0.39
N THR A 119 9.22 -12.73 0.52
CA THR A 119 8.26 -13.20 -0.49
C THR A 119 8.19 -12.26 -1.70
N ILE A 120 8.22 -10.95 -1.49
CA ILE A 120 7.99 -9.96 -2.53
C ILE A 120 9.28 -9.61 -3.28
N GLY A 121 10.43 -9.61 -2.61
CA GLY A 121 11.71 -9.27 -3.21
C GLY A 121 12.00 -10.04 -4.51
N PRO A 122 11.98 -11.38 -4.51
CA PRO A 122 12.21 -12.17 -5.73
C PRO A 122 11.19 -11.89 -6.85
N ILE A 123 9.93 -11.58 -6.50
CA ILE A 123 8.87 -11.28 -7.48
C ILE A 123 9.12 -9.91 -8.13
N SER A 124 9.73 -8.98 -7.41
CA SER A 124 9.96 -7.61 -7.88
C SER A 124 10.99 -7.52 -9.01
N ASP A 125 11.79 -8.56 -9.21
CA ASP A 125 12.85 -8.63 -10.24
C ASP A 125 13.74 -7.38 -10.24
N GLY A 126 14.18 -6.97 -9.05
CA GLY A 126 14.98 -5.77 -8.84
C GLY A 126 14.22 -4.44 -8.98
N HIS A 127 12.91 -4.43 -9.22
CA HIS A 127 12.08 -3.21 -9.27
C HIS A 127 11.42 -2.90 -7.90
N GLY A 128 11.82 -3.61 -6.84
CA GLY A 128 11.27 -3.47 -5.50
C GLY A 128 11.83 -2.23 -4.77
N TRP A 129 10.92 -1.43 -4.24
CA TRP A 129 11.17 -0.37 -3.26
C TRP A 129 10.52 -0.77 -1.94
N PHE A 130 11.15 -0.47 -0.83
CA PHE A 130 10.61 -0.76 0.50
C PHE A 130 10.22 0.53 1.22
N GLN A 131 8.96 0.63 1.67
CA GLN A 131 8.51 1.76 2.48
C GLN A 131 8.65 1.41 3.96
N LEU A 132 9.35 2.26 4.70
CA LEU A 132 9.58 2.17 6.12
C LEU A 132 8.79 3.25 6.87
N TYR A 133 7.96 2.81 7.83
CA TYR A 133 7.62 3.64 8.97
C TYR A 133 8.77 3.56 9.96
N ALA A 134 9.26 4.69 10.46
CA ALA A 134 10.38 4.72 11.40
C ALA A 134 9.99 4.03 12.72
N PRO A 135 10.46 2.79 13.02
CA PRO A 135 10.20 2.19 14.32
C PRO A 135 10.95 2.92 15.43
N ASN A 136 10.36 2.99 16.63
CA ASN A 136 11.05 3.53 17.81
C ASN A 136 12.21 2.63 18.24
N ASP A 137 12.10 1.32 17.99
CA ASP A 137 13.19 0.38 18.22
C ASP A 137 14.14 0.36 17.02
N HIS A 138 15.35 0.90 17.22
CA HIS A 138 16.40 0.93 16.22
C HIS A 138 16.93 -0.47 15.84
N GLY A 139 16.77 -1.48 16.72
CA GLY A 139 17.08 -2.88 16.39
C GLY A 139 16.14 -3.42 15.32
N VAL A 140 14.85 -3.19 15.50
CA VAL A 140 13.81 -3.53 14.51
C VAL A 140 14.04 -2.80 13.19
N MET A 141 14.39 -1.51 13.25
CA MET A 141 14.71 -0.73 12.05
C MET A 141 15.86 -1.35 11.26
N ARG A 142 17.01 -1.63 11.93
CA ARG A 142 18.19 -2.20 11.27
C ARG A 142 17.91 -3.59 10.68
N ASP A 143 17.15 -4.42 11.37
CA ASP A 143 16.82 -5.75 10.88
C ASP A 143 15.88 -5.68 9.66
N LEU A 144 14.84 -4.87 9.70
CA LEU A 144 13.95 -4.64 8.54
C LEU A 144 14.72 -4.17 7.30
N LEU A 145 15.67 -3.23 7.48
CA LEU A 145 16.50 -2.74 6.38
C LEU A 145 17.44 -3.82 5.84
N ALA A 146 18.06 -4.61 6.73
CA ALA A 146 18.92 -5.71 6.34
C ALA A 146 18.15 -6.79 5.56
N ARG A 147 16.97 -7.19 6.02
CA ARG A 147 16.08 -8.13 5.34
C ARG A 147 15.63 -7.62 3.98
N ALA A 148 15.19 -6.36 3.90
CA ALA A 148 14.79 -5.74 2.63
C ALA A 148 15.95 -5.71 1.63
N LYS A 149 17.16 -5.34 2.08
CA LYS A 149 18.36 -5.34 1.25
C LYS A 149 18.73 -6.76 0.76
N GLN A 150 18.68 -7.75 1.64
CA GLN A 150 18.95 -9.15 1.29
C GLN A 150 17.91 -9.71 0.31
N ALA A 151 16.66 -9.29 0.44
CA ALA A 151 15.59 -9.66 -0.48
C ALA A 151 15.66 -8.95 -1.85
N GLY A 152 16.61 -8.03 -2.06
CA GLY A 152 16.85 -7.36 -3.35
C GLY A 152 16.07 -6.05 -3.56
N PHE A 153 15.54 -5.45 -2.50
CA PHE A 153 14.97 -4.10 -2.60
C PHE A 153 16.08 -3.06 -2.80
N THR A 154 15.88 -2.16 -3.76
CA THR A 154 16.91 -1.23 -4.23
C THR A 154 16.78 0.18 -3.65
N THR A 155 15.61 0.53 -3.18
CA THR A 155 15.29 1.90 -2.74
C THR A 155 14.46 1.86 -1.47
N LEU A 156 14.80 2.74 -0.54
CA LEU A 156 14.04 2.97 0.67
C LEU A 156 13.15 4.21 0.52
N VAL A 157 11.87 4.05 0.85
CA VAL A 157 10.89 5.13 0.93
C VAL A 157 10.53 5.34 2.40
N LEU A 158 10.96 6.44 2.98
CA LEU A 158 10.72 6.74 4.39
C LEU A 158 9.46 7.59 4.55
N THR A 159 8.51 7.14 5.35
CA THR A 159 7.28 7.89 5.65
C THR A 159 7.57 8.92 6.75
N ALA A 160 7.35 10.20 6.42
CA ALA A 160 7.67 11.34 7.28
C ALA A 160 6.42 12.09 7.79
N ASP A 161 5.23 11.72 7.35
CA ASP A 161 3.99 12.50 7.49
C ASP A 161 2.94 11.86 8.43
N VAL A 162 3.35 10.98 9.34
CA VAL A 162 2.44 10.33 10.29
C VAL A 162 2.71 10.82 11.72
N PRO A 163 2.28 12.05 12.07
CA PRO A 163 2.54 12.61 13.40
C PRO A 163 1.63 12.04 14.49
N GLY A 164 0.59 11.28 14.11
CA GLY A 164 -0.36 10.72 15.05
C GLY A 164 -1.52 9.97 14.37
N PRO A 165 -2.40 9.34 15.17
CA PRO A 165 -3.50 8.53 14.66
C PRO A 165 -4.54 9.38 13.93
N SER A 166 -4.93 8.94 12.74
CA SER A 166 -6.02 9.51 11.95
C SER A 166 -7.39 8.95 12.38
N ARG A 167 -8.44 9.80 12.38
CA ARG A 167 -9.80 9.37 12.74
C ARG A 167 -10.49 8.57 11.66
N ARG A 168 -10.24 8.87 10.38
CA ARG A 168 -10.84 8.21 9.20
C ARG A 168 -12.33 7.91 9.40
N GLU A 169 -13.14 8.95 9.46
CA GLU A 169 -14.56 8.92 9.85
C GLU A 169 -15.37 7.97 8.96
N ASP A 170 -15.16 7.98 7.65
CA ASP A 170 -15.88 7.12 6.69
C ASP A 170 -15.62 5.63 6.93
N MET A 171 -14.40 5.27 7.35
CA MET A 171 -14.10 3.87 7.72
C MET A 171 -14.90 3.44 8.95
N ARG A 172 -15.04 4.32 9.95
CA ARG A 172 -15.85 4.06 11.15
C ARG A 172 -17.32 3.94 10.80
N LEU A 173 -17.84 4.83 9.94
CA LEU A 173 -19.20 4.78 9.42
C LEU A 173 -19.47 3.48 8.63
N ALA A 174 -18.49 2.97 7.91
CA ALA A 174 -18.59 1.70 7.20
C ALA A 174 -18.52 0.48 8.14
N GLY A 175 -18.21 0.68 9.43
CA GLY A 175 -18.09 -0.38 10.43
C GLY A 175 -16.73 -1.08 10.42
N ALA A 176 -15.70 -0.44 9.87
CA ALA A 176 -14.36 -1.01 9.86
C ALA A 176 -13.90 -1.30 11.30
N PRO A 177 -13.43 -2.52 11.60
CA PRO A 177 -12.89 -2.86 12.91
C PRO A 177 -11.52 -2.22 13.16
N ILE A 178 -10.90 -1.63 12.13
CA ILE A 178 -9.58 -1.01 12.17
C ILE A 178 -9.62 0.25 13.04
N GLY A 179 -8.76 0.31 14.06
CA GLY A 179 -8.72 1.41 15.03
C GLY A 179 -9.66 1.25 16.25
N SER A 180 -10.34 0.10 16.39
CA SER A 180 -10.96 -0.31 17.65
C SER A 180 -9.96 -1.09 18.50
N ARG A 181 -10.16 -1.12 19.84
CA ARG A 181 -9.34 -1.94 20.76
C ARG A 181 -9.35 -3.44 20.41
N ASN A 182 -10.22 -3.86 19.51
CA ASN A 182 -10.33 -5.22 19.04
C ASN A 182 -10.52 -5.22 17.52
N PRO A 183 -9.44 -5.08 16.72
CA PRO A 183 -9.51 -4.95 15.26
C PRO A 183 -10.05 -6.20 14.56
N MET A 184 -10.19 -7.30 15.29
CA MET A 184 -10.74 -8.58 14.79
C MET A 184 -12.18 -8.83 15.27
N SER A 185 -12.84 -7.89 15.97
CA SER A 185 -14.23 -8.08 16.37
C SER A 185 -15.15 -8.07 15.14
N ILE A 186 -15.62 -9.25 14.75
CA ILE A 186 -16.64 -9.40 13.71
C ILE A 186 -17.96 -8.92 14.29
N THR A 187 -18.30 -7.65 14.08
CA THR A 187 -19.63 -7.14 14.41
C THR A 187 -20.68 -7.78 13.50
N PRO A 188 -21.95 -7.85 13.90
CA PRO A 188 -23.02 -8.33 13.03
C PRO A 188 -23.05 -7.63 11.66
N ARG A 189 -22.70 -6.35 11.64
CA ARG A 189 -22.60 -5.55 10.42
C ARG A 189 -21.46 -6.02 9.51
N VAL A 190 -20.26 -6.25 10.05
CA VAL A 190 -19.11 -6.79 9.29
C VAL A 190 -19.41 -8.18 8.78
N PHE A 191 -20.01 -9.03 9.64
CA PHE A 191 -20.42 -10.37 9.25
C PHE A 191 -21.39 -10.36 8.05
N TRP A 192 -22.42 -9.49 8.09
CA TRP A 192 -23.34 -9.33 6.97
C TRP A 192 -22.63 -8.86 5.69
N GLN A 193 -21.71 -7.92 5.81
CA GLN A 193 -20.92 -7.46 4.67
C GLN A 193 -20.06 -8.59 4.07
N CYS A 194 -19.49 -9.47 4.90
CA CYS A 194 -18.75 -10.64 4.42
C CYS A 194 -19.65 -11.62 3.65
N ILE A 195 -20.87 -11.90 4.16
CA ILE A 195 -21.84 -12.79 3.49
C ILE A 195 -22.26 -12.23 2.13
N THR A 196 -22.49 -10.92 2.05
CA THR A 196 -22.94 -10.28 0.80
C THR A 196 -21.82 -10.09 -0.24
N HIS A 197 -20.55 -10.36 0.15
CA HIS A 197 -19.40 -10.31 -0.74
C HIS A 197 -18.64 -11.65 -0.78
N PRO A 198 -19.30 -12.73 -1.29
CA PRO A 198 -18.75 -14.09 -1.18
C PRO A 198 -17.40 -14.26 -1.89
N ALA A 199 -17.19 -13.60 -3.04
CA ALA A 199 -15.94 -13.69 -3.77
C ALA A 199 -14.74 -13.18 -2.94
N TRP A 200 -14.91 -12.08 -2.22
CA TRP A 200 -13.90 -11.56 -1.31
C TRP A 200 -13.71 -12.49 -0.10
N SER A 201 -14.80 -12.91 0.51
CA SER A 201 -14.76 -13.77 1.70
C SER A 201 -14.10 -15.13 1.42
N PHE A 202 -14.43 -15.77 0.29
CA PHE A 202 -13.76 -17.00 -0.13
C PHE A 202 -12.27 -16.77 -0.43
N ALA A 203 -11.91 -15.67 -1.07
CA ALA A 203 -10.51 -15.34 -1.31
C ALA A 203 -9.74 -15.16 0.01
N VAL A 204 -10.33 -14.50 1.01
CA VAL A 204 -9.75 -14.38 2.36
C VAL A 204 -9.57 -15.75 3.01
N LEU A 205 -10.59 -16.59 3.01
CA LEU A 205 -10.53 -17.93 3.60
C LEU A 205 -9.48 -18.82 2.91
N ALA A 206 -9.39 -18.78 1.59
CA ALA A 206 -8.41 -19.53 0.81
C ALA A 206 -6.96 -19.08 1.07
N ASN A 207 -6.77 -17.85 1.54
CA ASN A 207 -5.46 -17.30 1.93
C ASN A 207 -5.22 -17.31 3.45
N GLY A 208 -5.86 -18.21 4.18
CA GLY A 208 -5.63 -18.48 5.60
C GLY A 208 -6.56 -17.74 6.57
N GLY A 209 -7.53 -16.97 6.08
CA GLY A 209 -8.62 -16.38 6.88
C GLY A 209 -8.22 -15.28 7.87
N LYS A 210 -6.93 -14.97 7.99
CA LYS A 210 -6.39 -13.98 8.93
C LYS A 210 -5.56 -12.95 8.18
N PHE A 211 -5.72 -11.69 8.58
CA PHE A 211 -4.84 -10.61 8.12
C PHE A 211 -3.62 -10.56 9.03
N ARG A 212 -2.45 -10.49 8.43
CA ARG A 212 -1.17 -10.52 9.13
C ARG A 212 -0.30 -9.37 8.62
N PHE A 213 0.61 -8.90 9.47
CA PHE A 213 1.66 -7.96 9.09
C PHE A 213 2.99 -8.70 9.09
N LYS A 214 3.22 -9.50 8.04
CA LYS A 214 4.31 -10.48 8.01
C LYS A 214 5.70 -9.88 8.26
N ASN A 215 5.93 -8.63 7.81
CA ASN A 215 7.19 -7.95 8.09
C ASN A 215 7.43 -7.72 9.58
N LEU A 216 6.37 -7.55 10.37
CA LEU A 216 6.43 -7.21 11.79
C LEU A 216 6.27 -8.42 12.73
N GLU A 217 5.83 -9.56 12.22
CA GLU A 217 5.65 -10.79 13.00
C GLU A 217 6.89 -11.20 13.81
N PRO A 218 8.13 -11.12 13.29
CA PRO A 218 9.31 -11.51 14.05
C PRO A 218 9.57 -10.67 15.31
N TYR A 219 8.98 -9.47 15.40
CA TYR A 219 9.24 -8.53 16.49
C TYR A 219 8.08 -8.42 17.48
N SER A 220 6.96 -9.11 17.21
CA SER A 220 5.79 -9.08 18.06
C SER A 220 5.64 -10.39 18.82
N SER A 221 5.40 -10.32 20.15
CA SER A 221 4.94 -11.50 20.89
C SER A 221 3.54 -11.91 20.45
N GLU A 222 3.13 -13.18 20.60
CA GLU A 222 1.79 -13.66 20.23
C GLU A 222 0.66 -12.79 20.83
N SER A 223 0.86 -12.25 22.04
CA SER A 223 -0.07 -11.33 22.69
C SER A 223 -0.12 -9.94 22.03
N ALA A 224 0.95 -9.52 21.34
CA ALA A 224 1.00 -8.25 20.63
C ALA A 224 0.32 -8.34 19.26
N LEU A 225 0.21 -9.51 18.65
CA LEU A 225 -0.55 -9.71 17.41
C LEU A 225 -2.06 -9.49 17.59
N GLU A 226 -2.61 -9.75 18.77
CA GLU A 226 -4.00 -9.41 19.09
C GLU A 226 -4.20 -7.89 19.20
N ASN A 227 -3.14 -7.12 19.52
CA ASN A 227 -3.13 -5.68 19.64
C ASN A 227 -2.19 -5.01 18.62
N ILE A 228 -2.07 -5.59 17.41
CA ILE A 228 -1.14 -5.11 16.37
C ILE A 228 -1.35 -3.63 16.02
N THR A 229 -2.59 -3.13 16.12
CA THR A 229 -2.89 -1.72 15.88
C THR A 229 -2.28 -0.82 16.96
N ASP A 230 -2.30 -1.28 18.22
CA ASP A 230 -1.67 -0.56 19.34
C ASP A 230 -0.15 -0.66 19.25
N TYR A 231 0.38 -1.82 18.85
CA TYR A 231 1.81 -2.00 18.56
C TYR A 231 2.28 -1.06 17.44
N ILE A 232 1.58 -1.04 16.31
CA ILE A 232 1.86 -0.12 15.20
C ILE A 232 1.78 1.34 15.69
N GLY A 233 0.73 1.68 16.45
CA GLY A 233 0.56 3.01 17.03
C GLY A 233 1.67 3.40 18.00
N SER A 234 2.20 2.47 18.78
CA SER A 234 3.27 2.72 19.75
C SER A 234 4.67 2.76 19.12
N GLN A 235 4.91 1.92 18.11
CA GLN A 235 6.23 1.77 17.50
C GLN A 235 6.44 2.66 16.26
N LEU A 236 5.37 2.98 15.53
CA LEU A 236 5.46 3.69 14.26
C LEU A 236 4.88 5.11 14.32
N ASN A 237 4.84 5.74 15.48
CA ASN A 237 4.16 7.01 15.72
C ASN A 237 5.04 8.27 15.53
N GLY A 238 5.95 8.25 14.59
CA GLY A 238 6.55 9.49 14.07
C GLY A 238 7.67 10.12 14.89
N SER A 239 8.52 9.32 15.52
CA SER A 239 9.77 9.79 16.13
C SER A 239 10.87 10.11 15.10
N LEU A 240 10.51 10.35 13.83
CA LEU A 240 11.47 10.61 12.76
C LEU A 240 12.16 11.96 12.96
N THR A 241 13.50 11.92 13.08
CA THR A 241 14.39 13.08 13.15
C THR A 241 15.45 13.01 12.05
N TRP A 242 16.19 14.09 11.85
CA TRP A 242 17.34 14.09 10.95
C TRP A 242 18.44 13.11 11.40
N ASP A 243 18.67 12.97 12.71
CA ASP A 243 19.61 12.01 13.28
C ASP A 243 19.21 10.56 12.97
N TYR A 244 17.91 10.28 12.98
CA TYR A 244 17.36 8.97 12.58
C TYR A 244 17.66 8.68 11.10
N LEU A 245 17.53 9.68 10.23
CA LEU A 245 17.91 9.57 8.81
C LEU A 245 19.40 9.29 8.62
N ASP A 246 20.26 9.92 9.41
CA ASP A 246 21.70 9.72 9.34
C ASP A 246 22.10 8.31 9.80
N GLU A 247 21.35 7.71 10.72
CA GLU A 247 21.52 6.30 11.08
C GLU A 247 21.12 5.34 9.97
N ILE A 248 20.00 5.59 9.30
CA ILE A 248 19.54 4.76 8.17
C ILE A 248 20.54 4.77 7.00
N ARG A 249 21.28 5.86 6.81
CA ARG A 249 22.25 6.01 5.71
C ARG A 249 23.56 5.25 5.92
N LYS A 250 23.85 4.82 7.14
CA LYS A 250 25.04 4.03 7.49
C LYS A 250 24.86 2.56 7.10
#